data_bcd17b3a4a14a59eeb15a421ec06605c
#
_entry.id   bcd17b3a4a14a59eeb15a421ec06605c
#
_cell.length_a   1.000
_cell.length_b   1.000
_cell.length_c   1.000
_cell.angle_alpha   90.00
_cell.angle_beta   90.00
_cell.angle_gamma   90.00
#
_symmetry.space_group_name_H-M   'P 1'
#
loop_
_entity.id
_entity.type
_entity.pdbx_description
1 polymer ?
#
loop_
_entity_poly.entity_id
_entity_poly.type
_entity_poly.pdbx_seq_one_letter_code
_entity_poly.pdbx_strand_id
1 'polypeptide(L)'
;MAKAIISPLFERGEYKPEHVFGIVGSSSSITSALSDLPKGVTLVSSKDDLAREVWNSPVQLLAVKPQQFSKIKESASLFQSDDQFPKPLLISVLAGITLKSLTDAFPGHICVRAVPNTPSLVGEGLTGLAWGDEITADHKIVVRRIFEPISEIFELPERQLDSFLALTSSGPAYIALVIEAMADGAVAAGLNRNLSNQLAHKTLSGTASLLREKCLHPAELKDMVASPAGTTISALRHLELAGLRSALIEAVVLAAQKSRQLAEEV
;
A
#
# COMPACT_ATOMS: atom_id res chain seq x y z
N MET A 1 -2.71 3.85 -6.44
CA MET A 1 -3.15 2.74 -5.56
C MET A 1 -4.43 2.08 -6.08
N ALA A 2 -5.54 2.80 -6.34
CA ALA A 2 -6.77 2.17 -6.86
C ALA A 2 -6.50 1.21 -8.04
N LYS A 3 -5.78 1.66 -9.07
CA LYS A 3 -5.40 0.83 -10.22
C LYS A 3 -4.63 -0.44 -9.80
N ALA A 4 -3.67 -0.34 -8.89
CA ALA A 4 -2.90 -1.48 -8.39
C ALA A 4 -3.76 -2.54 -7.72
N ILE A 5 -4.89 -2.14 -7.12
CA ILE A 5 -5.85 -3.03 -6.47
C ILE A 5 -6.81 -3.62 -7.50
N ILE A 6 -7.36 -2.79 -8.40
CA ILE A 6 -8.47 -3.17 -9.27
C ILE A 6 -8.00 -3.97 -10.50
N SER A 7 -6.86 -3.61 -11.12
CA SER A 7 -6.41 -4.26 -12.37
C SER A 7 -6.20 -5.78 -12.23
N PRO A 8 -5.53 -6.28 -11.19
CA PRO A 8 -5.35 -7.73 -11.01
C PRO A 8 -6.67 -8.49 -10.78
N LEU A 9 -7.70 -7.84 -10.22
CA LEU A 9 -9.01 -8.45 -10.03
C LEU A 9 -9.72 -8.72 -11.37
N PHE A 10 -9.50 -7.85 -12.35
CA PHE A 10 -10.00 -8.07 -13.71
C PHE A 10 -9.20 -9.16 -14.44
N GLU A 11 -7.88 -9.14 -14.34
CA GLU A 11 -6.99 -10.13 -14.97
C GLU A 11 -7.27 -11.56 -14.50
N ARG A 12 -7.66 -11.71 -13.23
CA ARG A 12 -8.03 -13.00 -12.64
C ARG A 12 -9.49 -13.39 -12.84
N GLY A 13 -10.31 -12.50 -13.43
CA GLY A 13 -11.73 -12.73 -13.63
C GLY A 13 -12.57 -12.73 -12.34
N GLU A 14 -12.04 -12.21 -11.24
CA GLU A 14 -12.76 -12.10 -9.96
C GLU A 14 -13.93 -11.11 -10.06
N TYR A 15 -13.74 -10.03 -10.82
CA TYR A 15 -14.76 -9.03 -11.09
C TYR A 15 -14.82 -8.72 -12.60
N LYS A 16 -16.04 -8.51 -13.09
CA LYS A 16 -16.25 -8.04 -14.46
C LYS A 16 -16.17 -6.51 -14.50
N PRO A 17 -15.48 -5.91 -15.50
CA PRO A 17 -15.35 -4.46 -15.59
C PRO A 17 -16.67 -3.69 -15.56
N GLU A 18 -17.73 -4.25 -16.15
CA GLU A 18 -19.07 -3.65 -16.16
C GLU A 18 -19.75 -3.57 -14.78
N HIS A 19 -19.24 -4.28 -13.78
CA HIS A 19 -19.72 -4.21 -12.39
C HIS A 19 -18.91 -3.24 -11.52
N VAL A 20 -17.92 -2.55 -12.12
CA VAL A 20 -17.06 -1.61 -11.40
C VAL A 20 -17.33 -0.20 -11.84
N PHE A 21 -17.70 0.61 -10.87
CA PHE A 21 -17.99 2.02 -11.02
C PHE A 21 -16.97 2.84 -10.25
N GLY A 22 -16.61 4.00 -10.78
CA GLY A 22 -15.70 4.89 -10.06
C GLY A 22 -16.19 6.33 -10.10
N ILE A 23 -15.99 7.04 -8.98
CA ILE A 23 -16.27 8.47 -8.88
C ILE A 23 -14.94 9.23 -8.92
N VAL A 24 -14.82 10.20 -9.81
CA VAL A 24 -13.69 11.10 -9.90
C VAL A 24 -14.11 12.55 -9.61
N GLY A 25 -13.19 13.36 -9.13
CA GLY A 25 -13.48 14.72 -8.69
C GLY A 25 -13.89 15.70 -9.79
N SER A 26 -13.58 15.38 -11.07
CA SER A 26 -13.95 16.25 -12.22
C SER A 26 -14.11 15.43 -13.49
N SER A 27 -14.96 15.90 -14.39
CA SER A 27 -15.17 15.27 -15.71
C SER A 27 -13.89 15.25 -16.57
N SER A 28 -13.00 16.22 -16.40
CA SER A 28 -11.69 16.23 -17.06
C SER A 28 -10.77 15.10 -16.66
N SER A 29 -10.95 14.55 -15.46
CA SER A 29 -10.17 13.40 -14.95
C SER A 29 -10.66 12.06 -15.47
N ILE A 30 -11.87 11.97 -16.03
CA ILE A 30 -12.49 10.73 -16.52
C ILE A 30 -11.65 10.13 -17.66
N THR A 31 -11.33 10.92 -18.67
CA THR A 31 -10.60 10.44 -19.87
C THR A 31 -9.22 9.89 -19.48
N SER A 32 -8.49 10.61 -18.62
CA SER A 32 -7.18 10.16 -18.15
C SER A 32 -7.26 8.90 -17.28
N ALA A 33 -8.28 8.78 -16.43
CA ALA A 33 -8.46 7.60 -15.58
C ALA A 33 -8.91 6.37 -16.40
N LEU A 34 -9.78 6.55 -17.42
CA LEU A 34 -10.25 5.47 -18.28
C LEU A 34 -9.15 4.90 -19.18
N SER A 35 -8.16 5.70 -19.59
CA SER A 35 -7.05 5.20 -20.43
C SER A 35 -6.25 4.09 -19.75
N ASP A 36 -6.32 4.02 -18.43
CA ASP A 36 -5.57 3.10 -17.58
C ASP A 36 -6.40 1.92 -17.07
N LEU A 37 -7.69 1.87 -17.39
CA LEU A 37 -8.61 0.85 -16.91
C LEU A 37 -9.13 -0.02 -18.07
N PRO A 38 -9.53 -1.27 -17.81
CA PRO A 38 -10.16 -2.12 -18.84
C PRO A 38 -11.45 -1.50 -19.38
N LYS A 39 -11.76 -1.81 -20.63
CA LYS A 39 -13.05 -1.44 -21.23
C LYS A 39 -14.20 -2.07 -20.44
N GLY A 40 -15.24 -1.29 -20.18
CA GLY A 40 -16.41 -1.72 -19.40
C GLY A 40 -16.53 -1.05 -18.03
N VAL A 41 -15.43 -0.57 -17.44
CA VAL A 41 -15.48 0.24 -16.21
C VAL A 41 -16.18 1.56 -16.49
N THR A 42 -17.15 1.92 -15.65
CA THR A 42 -17.88 3.19 -15.74
C THR A 42 -17.28 4.20 -14.76
N LEU A 43 -16.85 5.36 -15.26
CA LEU A 43 -16.44 6.48 -14.41
C LEU A 43 -17.42 7.64 -14.54
N VAL A 44 -17.79 8.20 -13.39
CA VAL A 44 -18.66 9.37 -13.29
C VAL A 44 -17.96 10.50 -12.52
N SER A 45 -18.33 11.73 -12.82
CA SER A 45 -17.92 12.88 -12.01
C SER A 45 -18.74 12.91 -10.71
N SER A 46 -18.16 13.39 -9.62
CA SER A 46 -18.88 13.60 -8.37
C SER A 46 -20.07 14.56 -8.46
N LYS A 47 -20.23 15.25 -9.61
CA LYS A 47 -21.36 16.17 -9.89
C LYS A 47 -22.44 15.56 -10.76
N ASP A 48 -22.26 14.34 -11.25
CA ASP A 48 -23.24 13.66 -12.11
C ASP A 48 -24.33 13.00 -11.27
N ASP A 49 -25.55 12.96 -11.78
CA ASP A 49 -26.68 12.32 -11.09
C ASP A 49 -26.42 10.83 -10.78
N LEU A 50 -25.71 10.14 -11.69
CA LEU A 50 -25.28 8.76 -11.51
C LEU A 50 -24.33 8.55 -10.31
N ALA A 51 -23.66 9.60 -9.82
CA ALA A 51 -22.81 9.48 -8.64
C ALA A 51 -23.58 8.98 -7.41
N ARG A 52 -24.88 9.32 -7.32
CA ARG A 52 -25.75 8.82 -6.23
C ARG A 52 -25.92 7.30 -6.27
N GLU A 53 -26.08 6.72 -7.46
CA GLU A 53 -26.20 5.25 -7.60
C GLU A 53 -24.89 4.56 -7.24
N VAL A 54 -23.74 5.14 -7.63
CA VAL A 54 -22.42 4.62 -7.28
C VAL A 54 -22.16 4.65 -5.78
N TRP A 55 -22.63 5.70 -5.09
CA TRP A 55 -22.53 5.78 -3.63
C TRP A 55 -23.39 4.73 -2.89
N ASN A 56 -24.37 4.14 -3.55
CA ASN A 56 -25.17 3.05 -3.00
C ASN A 56 -24.61 1.66 -3.29
N SER A 57 -23.40 1.56 -3.86
CA SER A 57 -22.74 0.28 -4.11
C SER A 57 -22.47 -0.48 -2.80
N PRO A 58 -22.69 -1.81 -2.75
CA PRO A 58 -22.55 -2.58 -1.51
C PRO A 58 -21.09 -2.69 -1.02
N VAL A 59 -20.12 -2.53 -1.91
CA VAL A 59 -18.68 -2.50 -1.58
C VAL A 59 -18.06 -1.27 -2.20
N GLN A 60 -17.43 -0.47 -1.37
CA GLN A 60 -16.85 0.81 -1.76
C GLN A 60 -15.37 0.84 -1.39
N LEU A 61 -14.51 1.26 -2.34
CA LEU A 61 -13.09 1.45 -2.13
C LEU A 61 -12.74 2.93 -2.17
N LEU A 62 -12.37 3.47 -1.02
CA LEU A 62 -11.93 4.87 -0.90
C LEU A 62 -10.42 4.95 -1.12
N ALA A 63 -10.01 5.43 -2.31
CA ALA A 63 -8.62 5.45 -2.77
C ALA A 63 -8.19 6.82 -3.33
N VAL A 64 -8.64 7.89 -2.72
CA VAL A 64 -8.25 9.27 -3.02
C VAL A 64 -6.99 9.67 -2.24
N LYS A 65 -6.48 10.88 -2.45
CA LYS A 65 -5.44 11.44 -1.58
C LYS A 65 -6.06 11.85 -0.22
N PRO A 66 -5.37 11.67 0.92
CA PRO A 66 -5.89 12.03 2.24
C PRO A 66 -6.44 13.47 2.31
N GLN A 67 -5.78 14.42 1.65
CA GLN A 67 -6.20 15.84 1.60
C GLN A 67 -7.57 16.07 0.93
N GLN A 68 -8.11 15.05 0.26
CA GLN A 68 -9.44 15.12 -0.36
C GLN A 68 -10.54 14.54 0.53
N PHE A 69 -10.19 14.01 1.70
CA PHE A 69 -11.13 13.31 2.58
C PHE A 69 -12.32 14.18 2.98
N SER A 70 -12.09 15.44 3.40
CA SER A 70 -13.16 16.38 3.78
C SER A 70 -14.15 16.64 2.63
N LYS A 71 -13.66 16.79 1.40
CA LYS A 71 -14.52 16.96 0.21
C LYS A 71 -15.34 15.71 -0.11
N ILE A 72 -14.77 14.53 0.11
CA ILE A 72 -15.48 13.26 -0.08
C ILE A 72 -16.58 13.11 0.96
N LYS A 73 -16.31 13.45 2.23
CA LYS A 73 -17.30 13.47 3.31
C LYS A 73 -18.49 14.38 2.95
N GLU A 74 -18.22 15.60 2.49
CA GLU A 74 -19.27 16.53 2.04
C GLU A 74 -20.09 15.97 0.87
N SER A 75 -19.42 15.37 -0.14
CA SER A 75 -20.12 14.77 -1.28
C SER A 75 -20.97 13.56 -0.86
N ALA A 76 -20.44 12.72 0.01
CA ALA A 76 -21.11 11.53 0.48
C ALA A 76 -22.38 11.88 1.29
N SER A 77 -22.34 12.90 2.15
CA SER A 77 -23.50 13.33 2.95
C SER A 77 -24.70 13.75 2.12
N LEU A 78 -24.50 14.12 0.85
CA LEU A 78 -25.59 14.47 -0.07
C LEU A 78 -26.34 13.24 -0.60
N PHE A 79 -25.72 12.06 -0.58
CA PHE A 79 -26.22 10.86 -1.25
C PHE A 79 -26.44 9.67 -0.31
N GLN A 80 -25.88 9.71 0.89
CA GLN A 80 -26.04 8.66 1.89
C GLN A 80 -27.41 8.74 2.56
N SER A 81 -28.03 7.57 2.70
CA SER A 81 -29.19 7.38 3.56
C SER A 81 -28.76 6.60 4.79
N ASP A 82 -29.00 7.13 5.98
CA ASP A 82 -28.70 6.43 7.24
C ASP A 82 -29.53 5.14 7.41
N ASP A 83 -30.58 5.00 6.63
CA ASP A 83 -31.52 3.85 6.66
C ASP A 83 -31.17 2.75 5.64
N GLN A 84 -30.03 2.82 4.95
CA GLN A 84 -29.66 1.78 3.99
C GLN A 84 -29.31 0.47 4.70
N PHE A 85 -30.11 -0.56 4.40
CA PHE A 85 -29.85 -1.90 4.93
C PHE A 85 -29.85 -2.93 3.79
N PRO A 86 -28.84 -3.83 3.71
CA PRO A 86 -27.63 -3.89 4.56
C PRO A 86 -26.68 -2.68 4.37
N LYS A 87 -25.97 -2.29 5.45
CA LYS A 87 -24.97 -1.22 5.40
C LYS A 87 -23.86 -1.56 4.38
N PRO A 88 -23.46 -0.62 3.52
CA PRO A 88 -22.35 -0.83 2.60
C PRO A 88 -21.01 -1.04 3.32
N LEU A 89 -20.14 -1.84 2.74
CA LEU A 89 -18.76 -2.05 3.20
C LEU A 89 -17.85 -0.97 2.60
N LEU A 90 -17.28 -0.10 3.43
CA LEU A 90 -16.33 0.94 3.03
C LEU A 90 -14.91 0.51 3.38
N ILE A 91 -14.07 0.31 2.37
CA ILE A 91 -12.66 -0.03 2.50
C ILE A 91 -11.85 1.23 2.20
N SER A 92 -11.15 1.77 3.17
CA SER A 92 -10.29 2.95 3.00
C SER A 92 -8.82 2.53 2.87
N VAL A 93 -8.14 3.00 1.81
CA VAL A 93 -6.69 2.87 1.64
C VAL A 93 -5.96 4.21 1.84
N LEU A 94 -6.57 5.14 2.56
CA LEU A 94 -6.01 6.45 2.83
C LEU A 94 -5.03 6.38 4.01
N ALA A 95 -3.81 6.89 3.79
CA ALA A 95 -2.86 7.06 4.88
C ALA A 95 -3.36 8.14 5.87
N GLY A 96 -3.18 7.91 7.16
CA GLY A 96 -3.54 8.87 8.20
C GLY A 96 -5.03 9.01 8.52
N ILE A 97 -5.95 8.36 7.81
CA ILE A 97 -7.39 8.38 8.13
C ILE A 97 -7.73 7.20 9.03
N THR A 98 -8.19 7.49 10.25
CA THR A 98 -8.50 6.47 11.26
C THR A 98 -9.87 5.82 11.03
N LEU A 99 -10.09 4.64 11.61
CA LEU A 99 -11.43 4.01 11.64
C LEU A 99 -12.46 4.92 12.29
N LYS A 100 -12.08 5.61 13.36
CA LYS A 100 -12.96 6.61 14.00
C LYS A 100 -13.35 7.71 13.02
N SER A 101 -12.37 8.32 12.32
CA SER A 101 -12.66 9.36 11.33
C SER A 101 -13.54 8.84 10.18
N LEU A 102 -13.34 7.57 9.75
CA LEU A 102 -14.19 6.93 8.74
C LEU A 102 -15.61 6.74 9.25
N THR A 103 -15.81 6.19 10.44
CA THR A 103 -17.12 5.95 11.02
C THR A 103 -17.87 7.26 11.28
N ASP A 104 -17.18 8.29 11.77
CA ASP A 104 -17.77 9.63 11.98
C ASP A 104 -18.16 10.31 10.64
N ALA A 105 -17.42 10.02 9.56
CA ALA A 105 -17.72 10.57 8.24
C ALA A 105 -18.76 9.78 7.46
N PHE A 106 -18.89 8.48 7.73
CA PHE A 106 -19.75 7.53 7.01
C PHE A 106 -20.54 6.65 8.00
N PRO A 107 -21.45 7.23 8.79
CA PRO A 107 -22.15 6.51 9.88
C PRO A 107 -23.02 5.35 9.39
N GLY A 108 -23.49 5.40 8.13
CA GLY A 108 -24.24 4.33 7.48
C GLY A 108 -23.39 3.20 6.90
N HIS A 109 -22.06 3.17 7.13
CA HIS A 109 -21.15 2.19 6.52
C HIS A 109 -20.45 1.31 7.56
N ILE A 110 -20.10 0.11 7.14
CA ILE A 110 -19.18 -0.77 7.86
C ILE A 110 -17.76 -0.47 7.36
N CYS A 111 -16.91 0.07 8.22
CA CYS A 111 -15.60 0.61 7.82
C CYS A 111 -14.47 -0.38 8.03
N VAL A 112 -13.56 -0.41 7.06
CA VAL A 112 -12.28 -1.15 7.11
C VAL A 112 -11.16 -0.20 6.71
N ARG A 113 -10.08 -0.19 7.47
CA ARG A 113 -8.86 0.49 7.11
C ARG A 113 -7.85 -0.50 6.55
N ALA A 114 -7.39 -0.27 5.32
CA ALA A 114 -6.40 -1.10 4.63
C ALA A 114 -5.18 -0.26 4.27
N VAL A 115 -4.00 -0.82 4.44
CA VAL A 115 -2.72 -0.18 4.13
C VAL A 115 -1.95 -1.08 3.17
N PRO A 116 -2.27 -1.05 1.86
CA PRO A 116 -1.48 -1.72 0.83
C PRO A 116 -0.19 -0.94 0.51
N ASN A 117 0.74 -1.59 -0.18
CA ASN A 117 2.00 -0.97 -0.62
C ASN A 117 2.23 -1.12 -2.14
N THR A 118 3.24 -0.43 -2.67
CA THR A 118 3.52 -0.39 -4.11
C THR A 118 3.89 -1.72 -4.76
N PRO A 119 4.57 -2.69 -4.10
CA PRO A 119 4.81 -4.00 -4.69
C PRO A 119 3.55 -4.79 -5.05
N SER A 120 2.38 -4.38 -4.60
CA SER A 120 1.08 -4.90 -5.06
C SER A 120 0.89 -4.81 -6.58
N LEU A 121 1.59 -3.90 -7.26
CA LEU A 121 1.58 -3.79 -8.74
C LEU A 121 2.11 -5.04 -9.45
N VAL A 122 2.91 -5.84 -8.77
CA VAL A 122 3.51 -7.08 -9.30
C VAL A 122 3.09 -8.32 -8.51
N GLY A 123 2.07 -8.20 -7.64
CA GLY A 123 1.55 -9.29 -6.84
C GLY A 123 2.40 -9.67 -5.61
N GLU A 124 3.42 -8.86 -5.28
CA GLU A 124 4.33 -9.04 -4.15
C GLU A 124 4.06 -8.02 -3.03
N GLY A 125 2.80 -7.60 -2.91
CA GLY A 125 2.39 -6.60 -1.93
C GLY A 125 2.30 -7.13 -0.50
N LEU A 126 2.23 -6.18 0.43
CA LEU A 126 1.85 -6.41 1.83
C LEU A 126 0.69 -5.49 2.14
N THR A 127 -0.38 -6.03 2.72
CA THR A 127 -1.56 -5.24 3.10
C THR A 127 -1.88 -5.42 4.58
N GLY A 128 -1.75 -4.35 5.36
CA GLY A 128 -2.23 -4.31 6.74
C GLY A 128 -3.72 -3.99 6.77
N LEU A 129 -4.50 -4.75 7.54
CA LEU A 129 -5.94 -4.54 7.73
C LEU A 129 -6.26 -4.26 9.19
N ALA A 130 -7.07 -3.23 9.43
CA ALA A 130 -7.75 -3.01 10.70
C ALA A 130 -9.26 -2.97 10.47
N TRP A 131 -9.98 -3.66 11.35
CA TRP A 131 -11.41 -3.90 11.24
C TRP A 131 -12.18 -2.93 12.13
N GLY A 132 -13.28 -2.36 11.61
CA GLY A 132 -14.27 -1.65 12.42
C GLY A 132 -15.16 -2.60 13.24
N ASP A 133 -15.96 -2.04 14.13
CA ASP A 133 -16.71 -2.81 15.15
C ASP A 133 -17.79 -3.73 14.57
N GLU A 134 -18.42 -3.36 13.44
CA GLU A 134 -19.55 -4.11 12.86
C GLU A 134 -19.14 -5.14 11.80
N ILE A 135 -17.85 -5.47 11.69
CA ILE A 135 -17.33 -6.42 10.68
C ILE A 135 -17.80 -7.85 10.96
N THR A 136 -18.40 -8.47 9.97
CA THR A 136 -18.76 -9.89 9.97
C THR A 136 -17.73 -10.76 9.26
N ALA A 137 -17.85 -12.10 9.38
CA ALA A 137 -17.02 -13.04 8.63
C ALA A 137 -17.16 -12.88 7.12
N ASP A 138 -18.36 -12.61 6.62
CA ASP A 138 -18.62 -12.39 5.18
C ASP A 138 -17.92 -11.13 4.67
N HIS A 139 -17.93 -10.03 5.44
CA HIS A 139 -17.19 -8.82 5.12
C HIS A 139 -15.68 -9.10 5.02
N LYS A 140 -15.13 -9.88 5.94
CA LYS A 140 -13.71 -10.28 5.90
C LYS A 140 -13.38 -11.07 4.64
N ILE A 141 -14.26 -11.99 4.21
CA ILE A 141 -14.10 -12.76 2.97
C ILE A 141 -14.04 -11.81 1.76
N VAL A 142 -14.95 -10.83 1.69
CA VAL A 142 -14.96 -9.84 0.60
C VAL A 142 -13.66 -9.04 0.56
N VAL A 143 -13.22 -8.51 1.71
CA VAL A 143 -11.97 -7.73 1.80
C VAL A 143 -10.76 -8.57 1.40
N ARG A 144 -10.68 -9.83 1.88
CA ARG A 144 -9.60 -10.74 1.52
C ARG A 144 -9.55 -11.01 0.01
N ARG A 145 -10.69 -11.27 -0.63
CA ARG A 145 -10.77 -11.46 -2.10
C ARG A 145 -10.23 -10.26 -2.88
N ILE A 146 -10.34 -9.05 -2.34
CA ILE A 146 -9.82 -7.85 -2.99
C ILE A 146 -8.29 -7.76 -2.88
N PHE A 147 -7.71 -8.13 -1.75
CA PHE A 147 -6.28 -7.91 -1.50
C PHE A 147 -5.39 -9.14 -1.66
N GLU A 148 -5.87 -10.36 -1.42
CA GLU A 148 -5.07 -11.59 -1.60
C GLU A 148 -4.47 -11.77 -3.01
N PRO A 149 -5.13 -11.34 -4.10
CA PRO A 149 -4.51 -11.40 -5.43
C PRO A 149 -3.25 -10.59 -5.60
N ILE A 150 -3.03 -9.56 -4.79
CA ILE A 150 -1.98 -8.57 -4.95
C ILE A 150 -1.01 -8.48 -3.77
N SER A 151 -1.35 -9.13 -2.63
CA SER A 151 -0.58 -8.96 -1.40
C SER A 151 -0.81 -10.10 -0.41
N GLU A 152 0.17 -10.33 0.44
CA GLU A 152 -0.03 -11.02 1.70
C GLU A 152 -0.74 -10.10 2.70
N ILE A 153 -1.72 -10.65 3.45
CA ILE A 153 -2.60 -9.89 4.34
C ILE A 153 -2.19 -10.07 5.80
N PHE A 154 -2.09 -8.95 6.51
CA PHE A 154 -1.81 -8.90 7.95
C PHE A 154 -2.94 -8.19 8.68
N GLU A 155 -3.68 -8.92 9.52
CA GLU A 155 -4.69 -8.33 10.40
C GLU A 155 -4.01 -7.78 11.65
N LEU A 156 -4.14 -6.47 11.87
CA LEU A 156 -3.44 -5.76 12.92
C LEU A 156 -4.40 -4.86 13.73
N PRO A 157 -4.15 -4.68 15.02
CA PRO A 157 -4.77 -3.57 15.75
C PRO A 157 -4.48 -2.24 15.05
N GLU A 158 -5.47 -1.36 14.92
CA GLU A 158 -5.33 -0.11 14.17
C GLU A 158 -4.09 0.71 14.57
N ARG A 159 -3.78 0.77 15.87
CA ARG A 159 -2.60 1.48 16.40
C ARG A 159 -1.26 1.02 15.83
N GLN A 160 -1.20 -0.17 15.21
CA GLN A 160 0.01 -0.71 14.59
C GLN A 160 0.12 -0.40 13.10
N LEU A 161 -0.96 0.08 12.45
CA LEU A 161 -0.96 0.35 11.01
C LEU A 161 0.01 1.46 10.61
N ASP A 162 0.29 2.44 11.47
CA ASP A 162 1.27 3.48 11.14
C ASP A 162 2.70 2.94 11.13
N SER A 163 3.03 2.03 12.06
CA SER A 163 4.33 1.33 12.05
C SER A 163 4.43 0.34 10.89
N PHE A 164 3.33 -0.35 10.56
CA PHE A 164 3.25 -1.21 9.39
C PHE A 164 3.47 -0.39 8.11
N LEU A 165 2.80 0.75 7.93
CA LEU A 165 2.96 1.67 6.80
C LEU A 165 4.42 2.13 6.67
N ALA A 166 5.04 2.54 7.76
CA ALA A 166 6.42 3.03 7.77
C ALA A 166 7.41 2.00 7.24
N LEU A 167 7.21 0.73 7.60
CA LEU A 167 8.06 -0.36 7.12
C LEU A 167 7.69 -0.81 5.71
N THR A 168 6.41 -1.02 5.41
CA THR A 168 5.98 -1.70 4.18
C THR A 168 5.67 -0.75 3.04
N SER A 169 5.08 0.42 3.31
CA SER A 169 4.69 1.38 2.27
C SER A 169 5.80 2.39 1.96
N SER A 170 6.58 2.79 2.96
CA SER A 170 7.76 3.64 2.76
C SER A 170 9.02 2.83 2.45
N GLY A 171 9.12 1.61 2.95
CA GLY A 171 10.24 0.69 2.77
C GLY A 171 10.72 0.52 1.32
N PRO A 172 9.85 0.37 0.32
CA PRO A 172 10.27 0.28 -1.08
C PRO A 172 11.16 1.44 -1.54
N ALA A 173 10.93 2.67 -1.03
CA ALA A 173 11.78 3.81 -1.35
C ALA A 173 13.17 3.69 -0.69
N TYR A 174 13.25 3.17 0.55
CA TYR A 174 14.53 2.94 1.23
C TYR A 174 15.34 1.88 0.49
N ILE A 175 14.68 0.79 0.08
CA ILE A 175 15.30 -0.29 -0.68
C ILE A 175 15.76 0.19 -2.05
N ALA A 176 14.98 1.02 -2.75
CA ALA A 176 15.39 1.61 -4.03
C ALA A 176 16.67 2.45 -3.87
N LEU A 177 16.77 3.26 -2.81
CA LEU A 177 17.98 4.02 -2.50
C LEU A 177 19.20 3.11 -2.23
N VAL A 178 19.02 2.01 -1.50
CA VAL A 178 20.08 1.04 -1.24
C VAL A 178 20.54 0.37 -2.54
N ILE A 179 19.59 -0.04 -3.40
CA ILE A 179 19.93 -0.65 -4.71
C ILE A 179 20.73 0.33 -5.57
N GLU A 180 20.30 1.59 -5.66
CA GLU A 180 20.96 2.63 -6.42
C GLU A 180 22.39 2.86 -5.91
N ALA A 181 22.57 3.03 -4.60
CA ALA A 181 23.87 3.22 -3.97
C ALA A 181 24.82 2.03 -4.20
N MET A 182 24.30 0.78 -4.14
CA MET A 182 25.09 -0.41 -4.44
C MET A 182 25.52 -0.45 -5.91
N ALA A 183 24.64 -0.08 -6.84
CA ALA A 183 24.96 0.01 -8.26
C ALA A 183 26.01 1.09 -8.54
N ASP A 184 25.93 2.25 -7.89
CA ASP A 184 26.91 3.33 -7.98
C ASP A 184 28.28 2.88 -7.46
N GLY A 185 28.32 2.20 -6.32
CA GLY A 185 29.55 1.60 -5.79
C GLY A 185 30.18 0.60 -6.74
N ALA A 186 29.38 -0.24 -7.40
CA ALA A 186 29.86 -1.19 -8.40
C ALA A 186 30.45 -0.48 -9.64
N VAL A 187 29.83 0.61 -10.09
CA VAL A 187 30.39 1.46 -11.17
C VAL A 187 31.70 2.09 -10.74
N ALA A 188 31.78 2.63 -9.54
CA ALA A 188 33.04 3.19 -9.02
C ALA A 188 34.14 2.15 -8.90
N ALA A 189 33.77 0.87 -8.70
CA ALA A 189 34.70 -0.26 -8.70
C ALA A 189 35.05 -0.82 -10.11
N GLY A 190 34.49 -0.22 -11.19
CA GLY A 190 34.89 -0.53 -12.58
C GLY A 190 33.86 -1.35 -13.39
N LEU A 191 32.69 -1.67 -12.85
CA LEU A 191 31.63 -2.32 -13.63
C LEU A 191 30.86 -1.31 -14.49
N ASN A 192 30.37 -1.75 -15.66
CA ASN A 192 29.49 -0.89 -16.45
C ASN A 192 28.12 -0.68 -15.76
N ARG A 193 27.47 0.45 -16.02
CA ARG A 193 26.22 0.88 -15.37
C ARG A 193 25.10 -0.14 -15.49
N ASN A 194 24.86 -0.67 -16.70
CA ASN A 194 23.74 -1.60 -16.93
C ASN A 194 23.90 -2.90 -16.13
N LEU A 195 25.12 -3.45 -16.14
CA LEU A 195 25.45 -4.65 -15.36
C LEU A 195 25.34 -4.37 -13.85
N SER A 196 25.84 -3.22 -13.38
CA SER A 196 25.78 -2.81 -11.98
C SER A 196 24.33 -2.75 -11.47
N ASN A 197 23.44 -2.12 -12.22
CA ASN A 197 22.02 -2.06 -11.88
C ASN A 197 21.41 -3.47 -11.80
N GLN A 198 21.66 -4.32 -12.80
CA GLN A 198 21.13 -5.68 -12.82
C GLN A 198 21.62 -6.52 -11.63
N LEU A 199 22.91 -6.43 -11.30
CA LEU A 199 23.50 -7.18 -10.19
C LEU A 199 22.99 -6.69 -8.84
N ALA A 200 22.86 -5.38 -8.61
CA ALA A 200 22.33 -4.83 -7.37
C ALA A 200 20.91 -5.30 -7.11
N HIS A 201 20.02 -5.24 -8.11
CA HIS A 201 18.66 -5.79 -8.00
C HIS A 201 18.64 -7.28 -7.67
N LYS A 202 19.42 -8.10 -8.37
CA LYS A 202 19.49 -9.54 -8.15
C LYS A 202 20.07 -9.91 -6.80
N THR A 203 21.09 -9.19 -6.34
CA THR A 203 21.67 -9.40 -5.01
C THR A 203 20.67 -9.18 -3.92
N LEU A 204 19.89 -8.07 -3.98
CA LEU A 204 18.89 -7.78 -2.96
C LEU A 204 17.76 -8.80 -2.98
N SER A 205 17.17 -9.10 -4.15
CA SER A 205 16.08 -10.07 -4.25
C SER A 205 16.51 -11.48 -3.84
N GLY A 206 17.70 -11.92 -4.26
CA GLY A 206 18.25 -13.22 -3.88
C GLY A 206 18.53 -13.33 -2.38
N THR A 207 19.04 -12.25 -1.76
CA THR A 207 19.26 -12.20 -0.31
C THR A 207 17.96 -12.29 0.46
N ALA A 208 16.93 -11.54 0.05
CA ALA A 208 15.61 -11.60 0.68
C ALA A 208 14.98 -12.99 0.56
N SER A 209 15.05 -13.62 -0.62
CA SER A 209 14.57 -14.98 -0.84
C SER A 209 15.32 -15.99 0.01
N LEU A 210 16.64 -15.90 0.10
CA LEU A 210 17.47 -16.80 0.91
C LEU A 210 17.09 -16.74 2.40
N LEU A 211 16.94 -15.54 2.95
CA LEU A 211 16.52 -15.34 4.34
C LEU A 211 15.14 -15.96 4.60
N ARG A 212 14.18 -15.72 3.71
CA ARG A 212 12.81 -16.24 3.82
C ARG A 212 12.76 -17.77 3.72
N GLU A 213 13.36 -18.34 2.66
CA GLU A 213 13.27 -19.77 2.38
C GLU A 213 14.03 -20.65 3.37
N LYS A 214 15.15 -20.15 3.89
CA LYS A 214 15.94 -20.85 4.89
C LYS A 214 15.60 -20.46 6.32
N CYS A 215 14.65 -19.55 6.53
CA CYS A 215 14.28 -19.02 7.84
C CYS A 215 15.49 -18.52 8.65
N LEU A 216 16.50 -17.93 7.97
CA LEU A 216 17.72 -17.46 8.61
C LEU A 216 17.50 -16.11 9.29
N HIS A 217 18.09 -15.95 10.45
CA HIS A 217 18.21 -14.61 11.04
C HIS A 217 19.22 -13.78 10.21
N PRO A 218 18.96 -12.47 9.95
CA PRO A 218 19.88 -11.62 9.16
C PRO A 218 21.33 -11.62 9.67
N ALA A 219 21.55 -11.73 10.98
CA ALA A 219 22.88 -11.82 11.55
C ALA A 219 23.60 -13.12 11.17
N GLU A 220 22.88 -14.25 11.12
CA GLU A 220 23.47 -15.53 10.69
C GLU A 220 23.94 -15.48 9.24
N LEU A 221 23.12 -14.94 8.34
CA LEU A 221 23.54 -14.77 6.95
C LEU A 221 24.77 -13.84 6.84
N LYS A 222 24.79 -12.73 7.59
CA LYS A 222 25.93 -11.82 7.62
C LYS A 222 27.22 -12.55 8.04
N ASP A 223 27.14 -13.39 9.07
CA ASP A 223 28.29 -14.16 9.56
C ASP A 223 28.73 -15.25 8.55
N MET A 224 27.77 -15.90 7.88
CA MET A 224 28.07 -16.91 6.85
C MET A 224 28.90 -16.36 5.68
N VAL A 225 28.72 -15.07 5.32
CA VAL A 225 29.40 -14.46 4.16
C VAL A 225 30.62 -13.62 4.58
N ALA A 226 30.92 -13.49 5.88
CA ALA A 226 32.00 -12.68 6.41
C ALA A 226 33.17 -13.55 6.85
N SER A 227 34.19 -13.74 5.98
CA SER A 227 35.42 -14.43 6.33
C SER A 227 36.39 -13.52 7.11
N PRO A 228 37.25 -14.09 7.98
CA PRO A 228 38.29 -13.34 8.70
C PRO A 228 39.18 -12.54 7.74
N ALA A 229 39.37 -11.25 8.00
CA ALA A 229 40.11 -10.30 7.19
C ALA A 229 39.66 -10.18 5.71
N GLY A 230 38.47 -10.70 5.38
CA GLY A 230 37.91 -10.71 4.03
C GLY A 230 37.32 -9.37 3.58
N THR A 231 36.89 -9.33 2.33
CA THR A 231 36.28 -8.13 1.71
C THR A 231 34.97 -7.75 2.39
N THR A 232 34.15 -8.75 2.72
CA THR A 232 32.82 -8.54 3.33
C THR A 232 32.94 -7.90 4.70
N ILE A 233 33.79 -8.43 5.60
CA ILE A 233 33.93 -7.86 6.95
C ILE A 233 34.48 -6.44 6.91
N SER A 234 35.40 -6.14 5.98
CA SER A 234 35.94 -4.81 5.78
C SER A 234 34.87 -3.82 5.33
N ALA A 235 34.00 -4.21 4.38
CA ALA A 235 32.87 -3.40 3.95
C ALA A 235 31.81 -3.21 5.05
N LEU A 236 31.45 -4.28 5.79
CA LEU A 236 30.51 -4.19 6.90
C LEU A 236 30.99 -3.22 7.97
N ARG A 237 32.30 -3.28 8.34
CA ARG A 237 32.89 -2.33 9.27
C ARG A 237 32.73 -0.88 8.82
N HIS A 238 32.94 -0.61 7.53
CA HIS A 238 32.73 0.73 6.95
C HIS A 238 31.26 1.19 7.06
N LEU A 239 30.30 0.32 6.72
CA LEU A 239 28.86 0.63 6.80
C LEU A 239 28.41 0.92 8.23
N GLU A 240 28.92 0.17 9.22
CA GLU A 240 28.62 0.42 10.64
C GLU A 240 29.23 1.77 11.10
N LEU A 241 30.47 2.09 10.72
CA LEU A 241 31.10 3.39 11.02
C LEU A 241 30.36 4.56 10.35
N ALA A 242 29.82 4.37 9.14
CA ALA A 242 29.04 5.36 8.42
C ALA A 242 27.60 5.52 9.00
N GLY A 243 27.19 4.69 9.97
CA GLY A 243 25.91 4.81 10.65
C GLY A 243 24.71 4.29 9.84
N LEU A 244 24.91 3.42 8.83
CA LEU A 244 23.83 2.91 7.98
C LEU A 244 22.69 2.29 8.82
N ARG A 245 23.03 1.52 9.85
CA ARG A 245 22.04 0.87 10.72
C ARG A 245 21.13 1.87 11.40
N SER A 246 21.70 2.87 12.06
CA SER A 246 20.89 3.91 12.74
C SER A 246 20.09 4.74 11.75
N ALA A 247 20.63 5.06 10.57
CA ALA A 247 19.91 5.81 9.55
C ALA A 247 18.64 5.07 9.08
N LEU A 248 18.72 3.75 8.86
CA LEU A 248 17.55 2.94 8.49
C LEU A 248 16.53 2.81 9.63
N ILE A 249 16.99 2.65 10.88
CA ILE A 249 16.10 2.62 12.05
C ILE A 249 15.34 3.94 12.15
N GLU A 250 16.04 5.07 12.11
CA GLU A 250 15.43 6.39 12.21
C GLU A 250 14.48 6.68 11.06
N ALA A 251 14.79 6.24 9.84
CA ALA A 251 13.89 6.41 8.70
C ALA A 251 12.52 5.76 8.94
N VAL A 252 12.48 4.54 9.48
CA VAL A 252 11.22 3.85 9.82
C VAL A 252 10.50 4.56 10.97
N VAL A 253 11.21 4.96 12.02
CA VAL A 253 10.64 5.67 13.18
C VAL A 253 10.00 7.00 12.75
N LEU A 254 10.73 7.81 11.98
CA LEU A 254 10.25 9.09 11.48
C LEU A 254 9.03 8.95 10.55
N ALA A 255 9.02 7.95 9.68
CA ALA A 255 7.87 7.70 8.82
C ALA A 255 6.62 7.31 9.62
N ALA A 256 6.77 6.49 10.67
CA ALA A 256 5.66 6.14 11.57
C ALA A 256 5.15 7.35 12.36
N GLN A 257 6.04 8.21 12.83
CA GLN A 257 5.67 9.47 13.50
C GLN A 257 4.92 10.41 12.55
N LYS A 258 5.42 10.58 11.32
CA LYS A 258 4.75 11.45 10.33
C LYS A 258 3.38 10.93 9.94
N SER A 259 3.20 9.61 9.83
CA SER A 259 1.88 9.01 9.55
C SER A 259 0.86 9.35 10.64
N ARG A 260 1.26 9.28 11.92
CA ARG A 260 0.41 9.67 13.07
C ARG A 260 0.06 11.15 13.08
N GLN A 261 1.04 12.03 12.82
CA GLN A 261 0.79 13.47 12.72
C GLN A 261 -0.23 13.82 11.64
N LEU A 262 -0.13 13.17 10.47
CA LEU A 262 -1.11 13.38 9.38
C LEU A 262 -2.53 12.94 9.76
N ALA A 263 -2.67 11.96 10.67
CA ALA A 263 -3.97 11.54 11.18
C ALA A 263 -4.59 12.57 12.15
N GLU A 264 -3.78 13.37 12.82
CA GLU A 264 -4.23 14.43 13.75
C GLU A 264 -4.61 15.72 13.01
N GLU A 265 -4.10 15.92 11.78
CA GLU A 265 -4.36 17.11 10.95
C GLU A 265 -5.70 17.01 10.16
N VAL A 266 -6.40 15.86 10.18
CA VAL A 266 -7.62 15.57 9.42
C VAL A 266 -8.84 15.47 10.33
#